data_59f016160bc8773da46e928218744c20
#
_entry.id   59f016160bc8773da46e928218744c20
#
_cell.length_a   1.000
_cell.length_b   1.000
_cell.length_c   1.000
_cell.angle_alpha   90.00
_cell.angle_beta   90.00
_cell.angle_gamma   90.00
#
_symmetry.space_group_name_H-M   'P 1'
#
loop_
_entity.id
_entity.type
_entity.pdbx_description
1 polymer ?
#
loop_
_entity_poly.entity_id
_entity_poly.type
_entity_poly.pdbx_seq_one_letter_code
_entity_poly.pdbx_strand_id
1 'polypeptide(L)'
;MATFRTNRLVLIGYEAHKEHTLMNDTIPATGHLLGAADIRRIAADAGISPTKKFGQNFVIDPGTVRRIVREAGVTAADHVMEVGPGLGSLTLAILETGATMTAVEIDPPLAERLPGTVAEFMPEAT
;
A
#
# COMPACT_ATOMS: atom_id res chain seq x y z
N MET A 1 -11.60 -3.84 -13.78
CA MET A 1 -11.91 -4.87 -12.78
C MET A 1 -11.12 -6.12 -13.11
N ALA A 2 -10.20 -6.51 -12.27
CA ALA A 2 -9.41 -7.71 -12.48
C ALA A 2 -10.04 -8.87 -11.73
N THR A 3 -10.14 -10.04 -12.38
CA THR A 3 -10.74 -11.26 -11.79
C THR A 3 -9.62 -12.15 -11.26
N PHE A 4 -9.70 -12.53 -9.99
CA PHE A 4 -8.68 -13.29 -9.30
C PHE A 4 -9.24 -14.59 -8.74
N ARG A 5 -8.42 -15.63 -8.68
CA ARG A 5 -8.75 -16.85 -7.95
C ARG A 5 -8.23 -16.71 -6.53
N THR A 6 -9.12 -16.82 -5.57
CA THR A 6 -8.72 -16.83 -4.16
C THR A 6 -9.45 -17.90 -3.38
N ASN A 7 -8.71 -18.46 -2.44
CA ASN A 7 -9.29 -19.32 -1.42
C ASN A 7 -9.56 -18.57 -0.10
N ARG A 8 -9.12 -17.33 -0.01
CA ARG A 8 -9.26 -16.51 1.20
C ARG A 8 -9.33 -15.03 0.86
N LEU A 9 -10.33 -14.35 1.38
CA LEU A 9 -10.43 -12.88 1.34
C LEU A 9 -9.86 -12.31 2.64
N VAL A 10 -8.88 -11.44 2.50
CA VAL A 10 -8.32 -10.69 3.63
C VAL A 10 -8.76 -9.24 3.51
N LEU A 11 -9.48 -8.76 4.53
CA LEU A 11 -9.86 -7.36 4.65
C LEU A 11 -8.87 -6.68 5.59
N ILE A 12 -8.16 -5.71 5.09
CA ILE A 12 -7.29 -4.86 5.88
C ILE A 12 -7.98 -3.50 6.04
N GLY A 13 -8.54 -3.26 7.23
CA GLY A 13 -9.04 -1.96 7.63
C GLY A 13 -7.90 -1.17 8.26
N TYR A 14 -7.66 0.03 7.74
CA TYR A 14 -6.65 0.93 8.29
C TYR A 14 -7.28 1.82 9.35
N GLU A 15 -7.00 1.51 10.61
CA GLU A 15 -7.10 2.46 11.71
C GLU A 15 -5.69 2.85 12.13
N ALA A 16 -5.38 4.13 12.06
CA ALA A 16 -4.09 4.65 12.49
C ALA A 16 -3.96 4.56 14.01
N HIS A 17 -3.48 3.44 14.51
CA HIS A 17 -3.04 3.36 15.89
C HIS A 17 -1.57 3.73 16.01
N LYS A 18 -1.32 4.75 16.83
CA LYS A 18 0.02 5.13 17.27
C LYS A 18 0.51 4.12 18.29
N GLU A 19 1.18 3.09 17.88
CA GLU A 19 1.99 2.30 18.78
C GLU A 19 3.33 2.00 18.14
N HIS A 20 4.37 2.54 18.76
CA HIS A 20 5.76 2.26 18.44
C HIS A 20 6.20 1.01 19.19
N THR A 21 6.48 -0.03 18.46
CA THR A 21 7.34 -1.10 18.97
C THR A 21 8.36 -1.45 17.90
N LEU A 22 9.61 -1.18 18.23
CA LEU A 22 10.75 -1.53 17.40
C LEU A 22 10.95 -3.04 17.44
N MET A 23 10.73 -3.72 16.32
CA MET A 23 11.24 -5.05 16.08
C MET A 23 12.11 -5.04 14.83
N ASN A 24 13.34 -5.40 15.02
CA ASN A 24 14.39 -5.47 14.02
C ASN A 24 14.26 -6.82 13.30
N ASP A 25 13.40 -6.89 12.27
CA ASP A 25 13.35 -8.03 11.37
C ASP A 25 13.80 -7.58 9.98
N THR A 26 15.04 -7.89 9.68
CA THR A 26 15.63 -7.67 8.37
C THR A 26 15.05 -8.71 7.41
N ILE A 27 13.94 -8.40 6.76
CA ILE A 27 13.49 -9.13 5.58
C ILE A 27 14.21 -8.51 4.40
N PRO A 28 14.94 -9.27 3.60
CA PRO A 28 15.54 -8.72 2.40
C PRO A 28 14.42 -8.26 1.47
N ALA A 29 14.29 -6.95 1.33
CA ALA A 29 13.31 -6.34 0.44
C ALA A 29 13.73 -6.56 -1.00
N THR A 30 13.01 -7.40 -1.71
CA THR A 30 13.11 -7.52 -3.17
C THR A 30 12.23 -6.51 -3.90
N GLY A 31 11.46 -5.73 -3.16
CA GLY A 31 10.64 -4.65 -3.68
C GLY A 31 11.05 -3.30 -3.11
N HIS A 32 10.85 -2.23 -3.85
CA HIS A 32 11.08 -0.87 -3.40
C HIS A 32 9.77 -0.29 -2.85
N LEU A 33 9.70 -0.10 -1.54
CA LEU A 33 8.56 0.56 -0.90
C LEU A 33 8.77 2.07 -0.84
N LEU A 34 7.66 2.82 -0.70
CA LEU A 34 7.71 4.27 -0.69
C LEU A 34 8.40 4.82 0.56
N GLY A 35 9.48 5.55 0.36
CA GLY A 35 10.06 6.41 1.38
C GLY A 35 9.42 7.81 1.36
N ALA A 36 9.79 8.65 2.32
CA ALA A 36 9.24 9.99 2.45
C ALA A 36 9.45 10.88 1.20
N ALA A 37 10.59 10.72 0.53
CA ALA A 37 10.88 11.45 -0.71
C ALA A 37 9.97 10.99 -1.86
N ASP A 38 9.73 9.69 -1.98
CA ASP A 38 8.82 9.13 -2.98
C ASP A 38 7.40 9.63 -2.76
N ILE A 39 6.93 9.62 -1.52
CA ILE A 39 5.61 10.11 -1.14
C ILE A 39 5.43 11.58 -1.54
N ARG A 40 6.42 12.43 -1.27
CA ARG A 40 6.36 13.84 -1.67
C ARG A 40 6.33 14.01 -3.18
N ARG A 41 7.14 13.25 -3.90
CA ARG A 41 7.19 13.31 -5.37
C ARG A 41 5.87 12.85 -5.99
N ILE A 42 5.36 11.69 -5.57
CA ILE A 42 4.12 11.12 -6.11
C ILE A 42 2.93 12.02 -5.78
N ALA A 43 2.86 12.58 -4.58
CA ALA A 43 1.81 13.53 -4.21
C ALA A 43 1.86 14.78 -5.10
N ALA A 44 3.05 15.33 -5.35
CA ALA A 44 3.23 16.47 -6.24
C ALA A 44 2.81 16.15 -7.69
N ASP A 45 3.21 14.97 -8.20
CA ASP A 45 2.83 14.51 -9.54
C ASP A 45 1.31 14.34 -9.70
N ALA A 46 0.65 13.91 -8.63
CA ALA A 46 -0.81 13.77 -8.60
C ALA A 46 -1.54 15.12 -8.37
N GLY A 47 -0.80 16.22 -8.17
CA GLY A 47 -1.40 17.52 -7.85
C GLY A 47 -2.03 17.58 -6.48
N ILE A 48 -1.60 16.71 -5.54
CA ILE A 48 -2.16 16.60 -4.22
C ILE A 48 -1.30 17.39 -3.24
N SER A 49 -1.91 18.40 -2.63
CA SER A 49 -1.34 19.07 -1.45
C SER A 49 -1.48 18.13 -0.25
N PRO A 50 -0.47 18.07 0.64
CA PRO A 50 -0.57 17.28 1.87
C PRO A 50 -1.50 17.98 2.88
N THR A 51 -2.73 18.26 2.47
CA THR A 51 -3.80 18.71 3.35
C THR A 51 -4.56 17.50 3.85
N LYS A 52 -4.96 17.52 5.11
CA LYS A 52 -5.75 16.46 5.77
C LYS A 52 -7.18 16.32 5.22
N LYS A 53 -7.38 16.56 3.91
CA LYS A 53 -8.66 16.37 3.25
C LYS A 53 -8.93 14.86 3.18
N PHE A 54 -10.08 14.43 3.65
CA PHE A 54 -10.50 13.02 3.71
C PHE A 54 -9.67 12.11 4.66
N GLY A 55 -9.04 12.66 5.71
CA GLY A 55 -8.24 11.87 6.64
C GLY A 55 -6.94 11.31 6.03
N GLN A 56 -6.47 11.91 4.95
CA GLN A 56 -5.28 11.47 4.25
C GLN A 56 -4.03 11.76 5.07
N ASN A 57 -3.42 10.71 5.62
CA ASN A 57 -2.08 10.74 6.17
C ASN A 57 -1.20 9.81 5.32
N PHE A 58 -0.39 10.40 4.45
CA PHE A 58 0.42 9.65 3.50
C PHE A 58 1.76 9.15 4.07
N VAL A 59 2.12 9.58 5.27
CA VAL A 59 3.42 9.26 5.85
C VAL A 59 3.34 7.97 6.65
N ILE A 60 3.49 6.85 5.95
CA ILE A 60 3.64 5.53 6.56
C ILE A 60 4.98 4.97 6.11
N ASP A 61 5.88 4.74 7.07
CA ASP A 61 7.22 4.21 6.75
C ASP A 61 7.14 2.74 6.29
N PRO A 62 8.12 2.28 5.48
CA PRO A 62 8.13 0.91 4.93
C PRO A 62 8.07 -0.19 6.00
N GLY A 63 8.71 0.00 7.14
CA GLY A 63 8.69 -0.95 8.24
C GLY A 63 7.29 -1.14 8.82
N THR A 64 6.56 -0.06 8.97
CA THR A 64 5.18 -0.07 9.48
C THR A 64 4.23 -0.79 8.53
N VAL A 65 4.27 -0.49 7.24
CA VAL A 65 3.38 -1.17 6.28
C VAL A 65 3.69 -2.65 6.15
N ARG A 66 4.96 -3.04 6.19
CA ARG A 66 5.35 -4.46 6.20
C ARG A 66 4.86 -5.18 7.45
N ARG A 67 4.92 -4.52 8.61
CA ARG A 67 4.39 -5.06 9.86
C ARG A 67 2.89 -5.30 9.78
N ILE A 68 2.12 -4.34 9.25
CA ILE A 68 0.67 -4.49 9.05
C ILE A 68 0.37 -5.73 8.21
N VAL A 69 1.04 -5.88 7.09
CA VAL A 69 0.85 -7.01 6.17
C VAL A 69 1.20 -8.35 6.83
N ARG A 70 2.30 -8.39 7.59
CA ARG A 70 2.73 -9.58 8.33
C ARG A 70 1.73 -9.96 9.42
N GLU A 71 1.25 -9.01 10.21
CA GLU A 71 0.29 -9.24 11.29
C GLU A 71 -1.09 -9.67 10.74
N ALA A 72 -1.46 -9.19 9.57
CA ALA A 72 -2.65 -9.65 8.86
C ALA A 72 -2.50 -11.07 8.28
N GLY A 73 -1.30 -11.62 8.27
CA GLY A 73 -1.02 -12.96 7.77
C GLY A 73 -1.21 -13.10 6.26
N VAL A 74 -0.98 -12.03 5.50
CA VAL A 74 -1.12 -12.03 4.04
C VAL A 74 -0.03 -12.87 3.40
N THR A 75 -0.43 -13.73 2.48
CA THR A 75 0.44 -14.61 1.70
C THR A 75 0.18 -14.47 0.21
N ALA A 76 1.05 -15.04 -0.61
CA ALA A 76 0.89 -15.07 -2.06
C ALA A 76 -0.39 -15.80 -2.54
N ALA A 77 -1.02 -16.59 -1.68
CA ALA A 77 -2.28 -17.29 -1.98
C ALA A 77 -3.53 -16.41 -1.77
N ASP A 78 -3.36 -15.24 -1.16
CA ASP A 78 -4.47 -14.37 -0.80
C ASP A 78 -4.83 -13.38 -1.92
N HIS A 79 -6.09 -12.98 -1.90
CA HIS A 79 -6.57 -11.77 -2.58
C HIS A 79 -6.98 -10.75 -1.53
N VAL A 80 -6.37 -9.58 -1.58
CA VAL A 80 -6.59 -8.53 -0.59
C VAL A 80 -7.45 -7.41 -1.17
N MET A 81 -8.43 -6.97 -0.41
CA MET A 81 -9.15 -5.73 -0.71
C MET A 81 -8.62 -4.62 0.19
N GLU A 82 -8.17 -3.54 -0.40
CA GLU A 82 -7.74 -2.33 0.29
C GLU A 82 -8.70 -1.19 -0.02
N VAL A 83 -9.22 -0.54 1.01
CA VAL A 83 -10.07 0.64 0.89
C VAL A 83 -9.27 1.86 1.32
N GLY A 84 -9.18 2.84 0.43
CA GLY A 84 -8.42 4.06 0.66
C GLY A 84 -6.90 3.89 0.57
N PRO A 85 -6.36 3.34 -0.53
CA PRO A 85 -4.93 3.09 -0.68
C PRO A 85 -4.07 4.36 -0.65
N GLY A 86 -4.66 5.51 -0.90
CA GLY A 86 -3.94 6.77 -0.96
C GLY A 86 -2.84 6.75 -2.02
N LEU A 87 -1.61 7.02 -1.63
CA LEU A 87 -0.45 7.00 -2.54
C LEU A 87 0.10 5.59 -2.80
N GLY A 88 -0.39 4.57 -2.09
CA GLY A 88 -0.06 3.18 -2.36
C GLY A 88 1.01 2.55 -1.44
N SER A 89 1.33 3.17 -0.31
CA SER A 89 2.33 2.62 0.61
C SER A 89 1.99 1.21 1.10
N LEU A 90 0.77 1.01 1.60
CA LEU A 90 0.31 -0.32 2.02
C LEU A 90 0.07 -1.24 0.82
N THR A 91 -0.44 -0.68 -0.29
CA THR A 91 -0.64 -1.40 -1.55
C THR A 91 0.63 -2.13 -2.00
N LEU A 92 1.75 -1.43 -2.04
CA LEU A 92 3.03 -2.01 -2.44
C LEU A 92 3.51 -3.09 -1.47
N ALA A 93 3.31 -2.91 -0.17
CA ALA A 93 3.66 -3.92 0.84
C ALA A 93 2.81 -5.19 0.71
N ILE A 94 1.55 -5.06 0.34
CA ILE A 94 0.68 -6.19 0.03
C ILE A 94 1.18 -6.93 -1.22
N LEU A 95 1.45 -6.20 -2.30
CA LEU A 95 1.94 -6.77 -3.55
C LEU A 95 3.31 -7.42 -3.42
N GLU A 96 4.16 -6.93 -2.51
CA GLU A 96 5.46 -7.52 -2.19
C GLU A 96 5.36 -8.98 -1.71
N THR A 97 4.24 -9.36 -1.10
CA THR A 97 3.98 -10.75 -0.68
C THR A 97 3.68 -11.71 -1.83
N GLY A 98 3.42 -11.20 -3.01
CA GLY A 98 2.90 -11.96 -4.14
C GLY A 98 1.36 -12.11 -4.15
N ALA A 99 0.67 -11.56 -3.16
CA ALA A 99 -0.78 -11.51 -3.15
C ALA A 99 -1.33 -10.69 -4.31
N THR A 100 -2.51 -11.06 -4.78
CA THR A 100 -3.29 -10.22 -5.67
C THR A 100 -4.16 -9.28 -4.86
N MET A 101 -4.62 -8.16 -5.46
CA MET A 101 -5.42 -7.23 -4.70
C MET A 101 -6.41 -6.44 -5.54
N THR A 102 -7.41 -5.89 -4.87
CA THR A 102 -8.33 -4.89 -5.39
C THR A 102 -8.22 -3.66 -4.49
N ALA A 103 -7.90 -2.52 -5.06
CA ALA A 103 -7.88 -1.24 -4.36
C ALA A 103 -9.11 -0.41 -4.72
N VAL A 104 -9.72 0.21 -3.73
CA VAL A 104 -10.87 1.09 -3.89
C VAL A 104 -10.52 2.48 -3.35
N GLU A 105 -10.42 3.46 -4.25
CA GLU A 105 -10.06 4.84 -3.92
C GLU A 105 -11.15 5.79 -4.40
N ILE A 106 -11.62 6.66 -3.52
CA ILE A 106 -12.68 7.62 -3.82
C ILE A 106 -12.15 8.92 -4.44
N ASP A 107 -10.90 9.27 -4.17
CA ASP A 107 -10.28 10.49 -4.71
C ASP A 107 -9.73 10.22 -6.12
N PRO A 108 -10.32 10.86 -7.17
CA PRO A 108 -9.92 10.58 -8.54
C PRO A 108 -8.44 10.77 -8.84
N PRO A 109 -7.76 11.85 -8.41
CA PRO A 109 -6.33 12.01 -8.64
C PRO A 109 -5.48 10.87 -8.05
N LEU A 110 -5.85 10.38 -6.87
CA LEU A 110 -5.19 9.23 -6.24
C LEU A 110 -5.46 7.94 -6.98
N ALA A 111 -6.72 7.70 -7.37
CA ALA A 111 -7.12 6.51 -8.11
C ALA A 111 -6.42 6.44 -9.47
N GLU A 112 -6.30 7.56 -10.16
CA GLU A 112 -5.63 7.65 -11.48
C GLU A 112 -4.11 7.44 -11.36
N ARG A 113 -3.49 7.91 -10.28
CA ARG A 113 -2.04 7.81 -10.09
C ARG A 113 -1.59 6.41 -9.63
N LEU A 114 -2.43 5.69 -8.89
CA LEU A 114 -2.05 4.42 -8.25
C LEU A 114 -1.51 3.36 -9.22
N PRO A 115 -2.12 3.10 -10.39
CA PRO A 115 -1.57 2.13 -11.34
C PRO A 115 -0.15 2.47 -11.79
N GLY A 116 0.15 3.75 -12.00
CA GLY A 116 1.49 4.20 -12.34
C GLY A 116 2.50 4.00 -11.22
N THR A 117 2.10 4.19 -9.98
CA THR A 117 2.92 3.90 -8.80
C THR A 117 3.25 2.41 -8.70
N VAL A 118 2.25 1.55 -8.89
CA VAL A 118 2.47 0.09 -8.89
C VAL A 118 3.41 -0.30 -10.02
N ALA A 119 3.24 0.22 -11.22
CA ALA A 119 4.10 -0.08 -12.36
C ALA A 119 5.55 0.38 -12.14
N GLU A 120 5.76 1.49 -11.45
CA GLU A 120 7.08 2.03 -11.15
C GLU A 120 7.82 1.21 -10.07
N PHE A 121 7.14 0.85 -8.99
CA PHE A 121 7.77 0.24 -7.81
C PHE A 121 7.64 -1.28 -7.73
N MET A 122 6.63 -1.84 -8.37
CA MET A 122 6.34 -3.28 -8.41
C MET A 122 5.95 -3.74 -9.83
N PRO A 123 6.84 -3.60 -10.81
CA PRO A 123 6.51 -3.91 -12.21
C PRO A 123 6.07 -5.37 -12.41
N GLU A 124 6.52 -6.29 -11.56
CA GLU A 124 6.13 -7.70 -11.62
C GLU A 124 4.66 -7.94 -11.23
N ALA A 125 4.05 -6.99 -10.53
CA ALA A 125 2.66 -7.10 -10.07
C ALA A 125 1.63 -6.62 -11.10
N THR A 126 2.06 -6.07 -12.23
CA THR A 126 1.20 -5.55 -13.30
C THR A 126 0.91 -6.57 -14.38
#